data_78e027a70d2e73b82028ec049cc10857
#
_entry.id   78e027a70d2e73b82028ec049cc10857
#
_cell.length_a   1.000
_cell.length_b   1.000
_cell.length_c   1.000
_cell.angle_alpha   90.00
_cell.angle_beta   90.00
_cell.angle_gamma   90.00
#
_symmetry.space_group_name_H-M   'P 1'
#
loop_
_entity.id
_entity.type
_entity.pdbx_description
1 polymer ?
#
loop_
_entity_poly.entity_id
_entity_poly.type
_entity_poly.pdbx_seq_one_letter_code
_entity_poly.pdbx_strand_id
1 'polypeptide(L)'
;MPIRGYIIEKYNAMTNAYTCNRLVQEASALDMDLQIVGIHDTMVSPQGVINHGKILEPVDFVINRYKWGRKKDAINALATRSYNPLTAYNIYINKFEQVRSLHSEAFLIPKYVLGTSLLPFSSIVEQLGLPFVGKGLESSMGEEIVCIRDKASYEELSLHYPSSKEWLFEEFISESYGRDLRFYSIRGEAVACMQRTSQGDFRANVALGASVEPYPVTPGIRTIAADIYEQTGLDFLGIDLLFGREKPYFCEINVMPGLEGIEKASGINVAAKVMETIRSDFA
;
A
#
# COMPACT_ATOMS: atom_id res chain seq x y z
N MET A 1 -25.97 -15.49 13.35
CA MET A 1 -25.50 -15.89 12.00
C MET A 1 -24.00 -15.61 11.97
N PRO A 2 -23.18 -16.34 11.22
CA PRO A 2 -21.76 -16.03 11.12
C PRO A 2 -21.57 -14.64 10.50
N ILE A 3 -20.53 -13.92 10.92
CA ILE A 3 -20.10 -12.66 10.32
C ILE A 3 -19.62 -12.96 8.88
N ARG A 4 -20.14 -12.23 7.89
CA ARG A 4 -19.88 -12.49 6.47
C ARG A 4 -19.13 -11.34 5.83
N GLY A 5 -18.16 -11.65 4.97
CA GLY A 5 -17.39 -10.62 4.28
C GLY A 5 -16.92 -11.02 2.89
N TYR A 6 -16.49 -10.00 2.12
CA TYR A 6 -15.84 -10.17 0.83
C TYR A 6 -14.42 -9.61 0.87
N ILE A 7 -13.48 -10.30 0.20
CA ILE A 7 -12.20 -9.72 -0.21
C ILE A 7 -12.32 -9.34 -1.68
N ILE A 8 -12.18 -8.05 -2.00
CA ILE A 8 -12.15 -7.59 -3.39
C ILE A 8 -10.72 -7.72 -3.91
N GLU A 9 -10.51 -8.59 -4.90
CA GLU A 9 -9.22 -8.83 -5.54
C GLU A 9 -9.36 -8.72 -7.07
N LYS A 10 -8.25 -8.76 -7.79
CA LYS A 10 -8.23 -8.68 -9.25
C LYS A 10 -9.02 -9.81 -9.89
N TYR A 11 -8.78 -11.05 -9.46
CA TYR A 11 -9.49 -12.26 -9.89
C TYR A 11 -9.93 -13.10 -8.68
N ASN A 12 -10.98 -13.91 -8.82
CA ASN A 12 -11.37 -14.88 -7.79
C ASN A 12 -10.25 -15.88 -7.47
N ALA A 13 -9.48 -16.26 -8.49
CA ALA A 13 -8.28 -17.06 -8.35
C ALA A 13 -7.03 -16.13 -8.47
N MET A 14 -6.55 -15.65 -7.36
CA MET A 14 -5.16 -15.63 -6.95
C MET A 14 -4.15 -14.75 -7.68
N THR A 15 -4.32 -13.44 -7.73
CA THR A 15 -3.16 -12.56 -7.97
C THR A 15 -2.33 -12.32 -6.71
N ASN A 16 -2.90 -12.49 -5.52
CA ASN A 16 -2.18 -12.44 -4.23
C ASN A 16 -2.63 -13.60 -3.34
N ALA A 17 -2.38 -14.81 -3.83
CA ALA A 17 -2.84 -16.06 -3.24
C ALA A 17 -2.53 -16.17 -1.75
N TYR A 18 -1.28 -15.88 -1.36
CA TYR A 18 -0.86 -15.98 0.03
C TYR A 18 -1.75 -15.14 0.95
N THR A 19 -1.82 -13.84 0.71
CA THR A 19 -2.54 -12.91 1.59
C THR A 19 -4.03 -13.24 1.68
N CYS A 20 -4.69 -13.45 0.54
CA CYS A 20 -6.12 -13.78 0.52
C CYS A 20 -6.41 -15.11 1.21
N ASN A 21 -5.62 -16.16 0.94
CA ASN A 21 -5.79 -17.46 1.55
C ASN A 21 -5.55 -17.42 3.08
N ARG A 22 -4.54 -16.67 3.53
CA ARG A 22 -4.29 -16.47 4.96
C ARG A 22 -5.47 -15.78 5.64
N LEU A 23 -6.01 -14.69 5.06
CA LEU A 23 -7.17 -14.00 5.62
C LEU A 23 -8.40 -14.92 5.68
N VAL A 24 -8.68 -15.69 4.61
CA VAL A 24 -9.80 -16.66 4.60
C VAL A 24 -9.60 -17.75 5.64
N GLN A 25 -8.39 -18.28 5.79
CA GLN A 25 -8.06 -19.30 6.80
C GLN A 25 -8.31 -18.78 8.22
N GLU A 26 -7.82 -17.57 8.54
CA GLU A 26 -7.97 -16.99 9.87
C GLU A 26 -9.43 -16.56 10.14
N ALA A 27 -10.15 -16.10 9.12
CA ALA A 27 -11.60 -15.85 9.22
C ALA A 27 -12.36 -17.11 9.60
N SER A 28 -12.08 -18.23 8.91
CA SER A 28 -12.71 -19.53 9.22
C SER A 28 -12.41 -20.01 10.63
N ALA A 29 -11.20 -19.79 11.14
CA ALA A 29 -10.83 -20.13 12.53
C ALA A 29 -11.60 -19.30 13.58
N LEU A 30 -12.18 -18.17 13.17
CA LEU A 30 -13.00 -17.29 14.00
C LEU A 30 -14.51 -17.42 13.72
N ASP A 31 -14.94 -18.48 13.04
CA ASP A 31 -16.35 -18.71 12.63
C ASP A 31 -16.93 -17.59 11.73
N MET A 32 -16.09 -16.97 10.91
CA MET A 32 -16.48 -15.95 9.93
C MET A 32 -16.48 -16.56 8.52
N ASP A 33 -17.45 -16.16 7.67
CA ASP A 33 -17.52 -16.55 6.25
C ASP A 33 -16.93 -15.42 5.38
N LEU A 34 -15.71 -15.64 4.90
CA LEU A 34 -14.98 -14.68 4.09
C LEU A 34 -14.72 -15.22 2.67
N GLN A 35 -15.27 -14.56 1.65
CA GLN A 35 -15.21 -14.99 0.26
C GLN A 35 -14.38 -14.04 -0.60
N ILE A 36 -13.60 -14.57 -1.54
CA ILE A 36 -12.83 -13.76 -2.51
C ILE A 36 -13.72 -13.43 -3.70
N VAL A 37 -13.83 -12.14 -4.03
CA VAL A 37 -14.60 -11.63 -5.16
C VAL A 37 -13.66 -10.95 -6.16
N GLY A 38 -13.50 -11.55 -7.34
CA GLY A 38 -12.69 -11.02 -8.42
C GLY A 38 -13.40 -9.92 -9.20
N ILE A 39 -12.79 -8.76 -9.32
CA ILE A 39 -13.34 -7.62 -10.07
C ILE A 39 -13.54 -7.96 -11.56
N HIS A 40 -12.59 -8.70 -12.14
CA HIS A 40 -12.70 -9.08 -13.56
C HIS A 40 -13.78 -10.13 -13.83
N ASP A 41 -14.11 -10.92 -12.80
CA ASP A 41 -15.17 -11.94 -12.85
C ASP A 41 -16.55 -11.39 -12.41
N THR A 42 -16.62 -10.08 -12.16
CA THR A 42 -17.84 -9.40 -11.65
C THR A 42 -18.47 -8.56 -12.75
N MET A 43 -19.80 -8.59 -12.81
CA MET A 43 -20.63 -7.63 -13.56
C MET A 43 -21.60 -6.92 -12.63
N VAL A 44 -22.00 -5.72 -13.01
CA VAL A 44 -23.05 -4.94 -12.33
C VAL A 44 -24.20 -4.75 -13.30
N SER A 45 -25.41 -5.06 -12.89
CA SER A 45 -26.62 -5.00 -13.69
C SER A 45 -27.79 -4.47 -12.85
N PRO A 46 -28.96 -4.20 -13.46
CA PRO A 46 -30.16 -3.86 -12.70
C PRO A 46 -30.61 -4.95 -11.70
N GLN A 47 -30.19 -6.20 -11.89
CA GLN A 47 -30.47 -7.31 -10.98
C GLN A 47 -29.53 -7.32 -9.76
N GLY A 48 -28.44 -6.56 -9.80
CA GLY A 48 -27.45 -6.48 -8.72
C GLY A 48 -26.00 -6.71 -9.19
N VAL A 49 -25.14 -6.96 -8.23
CA VAL A 49 -23.74 -7.31 -8.45
C VAL A 49 -23.64 -8.83 -8.63
N ILE A 50 -23.11 -9.28 -9.75
CA ILE A 50 -23.05 -10.71 -10.11
C ILE A 50 -21.58 -11.12 -10.24
N ASN A 51 -21.20 -12.19 -9.55
CA ASN A 51 -19.88 -12.81 -9.65
C ASN A 51 -20.03 -14.29 -9.96
N HIS A 52 -19.38 -14.80 -11.02
CA HIS A 52 -19.53 -16.16 -11.53
C HIS A 52 -20.99 -16.62 -11.67
N GLY A 53 -21.85 -15.77 -12.21
CA GLY A 53 -23.27 -16.06 -12.45
C GLY A 53 -24.16 -16.08 -11.20
N LYS A 54 -23.62 -15.75 -10.02
CA LYS A 54 -24.38 -15.66 -8.77
C LYS A 54 -24.49 -14.19 -8.34
N ILE A 55 -25.68 -13.78 -7.93
CA ILE A 55 -25.89 -12.46 -7.31
C ILE A 55 -25.18 -12.47 -5.95
N LEU A 56 -24.36 -11.44 -5.71
CA LEU A 56 -23.71 -11.23 -4.41
C LEU A 56 -24.75 -10.69 -3.41
N GLU A 57 -24.82 -11.32 -2.26
CA GLU A 57 -25.69 -10.93 -1.16
C GLU A 57 -25.05 -9.82 -0.32
N PRO A 58 -25.85 -9.03 0.42
CA PRO A 58 -25.31 -8.13 1.43
C PRO A 58 -24.47 -8.87 2.47
N VAL A 59 -23.38 -8.21 2.92
CA VAL A 59 -22.43 -8.74 3.91
C VAL A 59 -22.14 -7.72 5.00
N ASP A 60 -21.51 -8.16 6.08
CA ASP A 60 -21.15 -7.29 7.19
C ASP A 60 -19.95 -6.41 6.82
N PHE A 61 -18.98 -6.96 6.09
CA PHE A 61 -17.79 -6.18 5.73
C PHE A 61 -17.18 -6.54 4.38
N VAL A 62 -16.31 -5.62 3.90
CA VAL A 62 -15.46 -5.81 2.72
C VAL A 62 -14.01 -5.46 3.06
N ILE A 63 -13.06 -6.28 2.60
CA ILE A 63 -11.63 -5.97 2.60
C ILE A 63 -11.23 -5.56 1.18
N ASN A 64 -10.81 -4.31 1.01
CA ASN A 64 -10.41 -3.78 -0.29
C ASN A 64 -8.96 -4.14 -0.61
N ARG A 65 -8.78 -4.91 -1.70
CA ARG A 65 -7.47 -5.25 -2.26
C ARG A 65 -7.37 -4.97 -3.76
N TYR A 66 -8.24 -4.11 -4.28
CA TYR A 66 -8.24 -3.64 -5.66
C TYR A 66 -8.33 -2.12 -5.72
N LYS A 67 -7.51 -1.49 -6.57
CA LYS A 67 -7.32 -0.03 -6.54
C LYS A 67 -8.58 0.76 -6.82
N TRP A 68 -9.18 0.56 -7.98
CA TRP A 68 -10.25 1.42 -8.48
C TRP A 68 -11.38 0.69 -9.13
N GLY A 69 -12.44 1.48 -9.36
CA GLY A 69 -13.45 1.22 -10.36
C GLY A 69 -14.83 1.03 -9.77
N ARG A 70 -15.82 1.38 -10.59
CA ARG A 70 -17.25 1.36 -10.20
C ARG A 70 -17.74 0.01 -9.70
N LYS A 71 -17.14 -1.09 -10.17
CA LYS A 71 -17.45 -2.44 -9.67
C LYS A 71 -17.02 -2.62 -8.22
N LYS A 72 -15.82 -2.08 -7.83
CA LYS A 72 -15.37 -2.06 -6.44
C LYS A 72 -16.36 -1.30 -5.56
N ASP A 73 -16.80 -0.13 -6.02
CA ASP A 73 -17.77 0.70 -5.29
C ASP A 73 -19.12 0.00 -5.14
N ALA A 74 -19.58 -0.70 -6.19
CA ALA A 74 -20.82 -1.48 -6.14
C ALA A 74 -20.72 -2.67 -5.16
N ILE A 75 -19.56 -3.36 -5.07
CA ILE A 75 -19.38 -4.43 -4.08
C ILE A 75 -19.31 -3.83 -2.67
N ASN A 76 -18.59 -2.70 -2.48
CA ASN A 76 -18.56 -2.02 -1.19
C ASN A 76 -19.95 -1.57 -0.71
N ALA A 77 -20.86 -1.21 -1.62
CA ALA A 77 -22.25 -0.84 -1.29
C ALA A 77 -23.09 -2.01 -0.72
N LEU A 78 -22.62 -3.26 -0.86
CA LEU A 78 -23.24 -4.43 -0.24
C LEU A 78 -22.83 -4.64 1.22
N ALA A 79 -21.82 -3.90 1.72
CA ALA A 79 -21.28 -4.09 3.05
C ALA A 79 -21.64 -2.96 4.00
N THR A 80 -21.82 -3.29 5.28
CA THR A 80 -22.01 -2.28 6.32
C THR A 80 -20.71 -1.58 6.70
N ARG A 81 -19.56 -2.23 6.49
CA ARG A 81 -18.22 -1.68 6.80
C ARG A 81 -17.18 -2.07 5.75
N SER A 82 -16.30 -1.12 5.46
CA SER A 82 -15.20 -1.28 4.50
C SER A 82 -13.84 -1.19 5.22
N TYR A 83 -12.96 -2.12 4.95
CA TYR A 83 -11.57 -2.16 5.41
C TYR A 83 -10.62 -2.10 4.21
N ASN A 84 -9.82 -1.05 4.07
CA ASN A 84 -9.85 0.23 4.82
C ASN A 84 -11.10 1.04 4.47
N PRO A 85 -11.45 2.09 5.28
CA PRO A 85 -12.55 3.00 4.96
C PRO A 85 -12.41 3.56 3.55
N LEU A 86 -13.44 3.42 2.72
CA LEU A 86 -13.34 3.62 1.27
C LEU A 86 -12.88 5.03 0.88
N THR A 87 -13.34 6.05 1.61
CA THR A 87 -12.92 7.45 1.36
C THR A 87 -11.44 7.64 1.59
N ALA A 88 -10.92 7.22 2.75
CA ALA A 88 -9.50 7.31 3.10
C ALA A 88 -8.65 6.44 2.15
N TYR A 89 -9.12 5.22 1.85
CA TYR A 89 -8.49 4.34 0.88
C TYR A 89 -8.28 5.02 -0.48
N ASN A 90 -9.31 5.66 -1.03
CA ASN A 90 -9.25 6.31 -2.34
C ASN A 90 -8.34 7.55 -2.36
N ILE A 91 -8.18 8.24 -1.23
CA ILE A 91 -7.24 9.38 -1.10
C ILE A 91 -5.79 8.85 -1.05
N TYR A 92 -5.53 7.95 -0.11
CA TYR A 92 -4.16 7.56 0.23
C TYR A 92 -3.55 6.48 -0.68
N ILE A 93 -4.26 6.04 -1.70
CA ILE A 93 -3.66 5.26 -2.78
C ILE A 93 -2.73 6.12 -3.66
N ASN A 94 -2.91 7.44 -3.67
CA ASN A 94 -2.12 8.41 -4.40
C ASN A 94 -0.92 8.88 -3.56
N LYS A 95 0.30 8.68 -4.07
CA LYS A 95 1.55 9.01 -3.36
C LYS A 95 1.71 10.50 -3.07
N PHE A 96 1.21 11.37 -3.96
CA PHE A 96 1.26 12.81 -3.72
C PHE A 96 0.39 13.20 -2.53
N GLU A 97 -0.81 12.63 -2.42
CA GLU A 97 -1.68 12.87 -1.27
C GLU A 97 -1.02 12.43 0.05
N GLN A 98 -0.24 11.34 0.02
CA GLN A 98 0.52 10.88 1.18
C GLN A 98 1.57 11.91 1.63
N VAL A 99 2.48 12.31 0.73
CA VAL A 99 3.57 13.24 1.10
C VAL A 99 3.09 14.65 1.40
N ARG A 100 1.96 15.07 0.81
CA ARG A 100 1.36 16.38 1.02
C ARG A 100 0.65 16.51 2.38
N SER A 101 0.03 15.44 2.85
CA SER A 101 -0.86 15.49 4.02
C SER A 101 -0.28 14.87 5.29
N LEU A 102 0.61 13.86 5.16
CA LEU A 102 1.15 13.18 6.32
C LEU A 102 2.32 13.95 6.95
N HIS A 103 2.35 13.99 8.26
CA HIS A 103 3.43 14.59 9.05
C HIS A 103 3.62 13.87 10.38
N SER A 104 4.83 13.88 10.91
CA SER A 104 5.16 13.38 12.25
C SER A 104 6.49 13.97 12.71
N GLU A 105 6.64 14.16 14.01
CA GLU A 105 7.94 14.48 14.59
C GLU A 105 8.93 13.29 14.53
N ALA A 106 8.44 12.08 14.25
CA ALA A 106 9.25 10.86 14.22
C ALA A 106 9.82 10.51 12.84
N PHE A 107 9.43 11.19 11.75
CA PHE A 107 9.99 11.04 10.41
C PHE A 107 10.14 12.37 9.69
N LEU A 108 10.90 12.37 8.60
CA LEU A 108 11.03 13.48 7.65
C LEU A 108 10.27 13.14 6.36
N ILE A 109 9.71 14.15 5.70
CA ILE A 109 9.23 14.02 4.32
C ILE A 109 10.40 14.38 3.39
N PRO A 110 10.74 13.55 2.37
CA PRO A 110 11.68 13.94 1.33
C PRO A 110 11.24 15.23 0.64
N LYS A 111 12.15 16.07 0.18
CA LYS A 111 11.79 17.16 -0.72
C LYS A 111 11.11 16.58 -1.95
N TYR A 112 10.07 17.23 -2.44
CA TYR A 112 9.32 16.73 -3.59
C TYR A 112 8.83 17.82 -4.53
N VAL A 113 8.60 17.43 -5.77
CA VAL A 113 7.98 18.22 -6.83
C VAL A 113 6.91 17.36 -7.50
N LEU A 114 5.68 17.84 -7.58
CA LEU A 114 4.66 17.26 -8.44
C LEU A 114 4.75 17.92 -9.82
N GLY A 115 4.82 17.12 -10.88
CA GLY A 115 4.85 17.65 -12.24
C GLY A 115 4.88 16.56 -13.29
N THR A 116 5.02 16.99 -14.54
CA THR A 116 5.11 16.11 -15.71
C THR A 116 6.52 16.13 -16.29
N SER A 117 6.83 15.23 -17.21
CA SER A 117 8.10 15.22 -17.95
C SER A 117 8.29 16.46 -18.88
N LEU A 118 7.30 17.36 -18.96
CA LEU A 118 7.42 18.63 -19.67
C LEU A 118 8.07 19.73 -18.84
N LEU A 119 8.24 19.55 -17.53
CA LEU A 119 8.96 20.53 -16.71
C LEU A 119 10.42 20.60 -17.15
N PRO A 120 11.06 21.80 -17.11
CA PRO A 120 12.48 21.90 -17.38
C PRO A 120 13.28 21.05 -16.37
N PHE A 121 14.16 20.19 -16.85
CA PHE A 121 15.02 19.35 -16.01
C PHE A 121 15.80 20.20 -14.98
N SER A 122 16.34 21.33 -15.40
CA SER A 122 17.07 22.26 -14.51
C SER A 122 16.23 22.75 -13.32
N SER A 123 14.94 22.98 -13.53
CA SER A 123 14.04 23.45 -12.46
C SER A 123 13.82 22.38 -11.39
N ILE A 124 13.75 21.09 -11.78
CA ILE A 124 13.63 19.99 -10.83
C ILE A 124 14.96 19.79 -10.09
N VAL A 125 16.09 19.84 -10.80
CA VAL A 125 17.44 19.72 -10.20
C VAL A 125 17.70 20.83 -9.18
N GLU A 126 17.26 22.06 -9.45
CA GLU A 126 17.35 23.17 -8.50
C GLU A 126 16.63 22.90 -7.18
N GLN A 127 15.49 22.21 -7.21
CA GLN A 127 14.71 21.88 -6.02
C GLN A 127 15.22 20.64 -5.28
N LEU A 128 15.61 19.59 -6.02
CA LEU A 128 15.86 18.26 -5.45
C LEU A 128 17.33 17.85 -5.44
N GLY A 129 18.15 18.46 -6.29
CA GLY A 129 19.53 17.96 -6.56
C GLY A 129 19.54 16.75 -7.48
N LEU A 130 20.73 16.14 -7.64
CA LEU A 130 20.93 14.90 -8.39
C LEU A 130 21.66 13.87 -7.51
N PRO A 131 21.32 12.57 -7.65
CA PRO A 131 20.14 12.05 -8.37
C PRO A 131 18.84 12.36 -7.64
N PHE A 132 17.69 12.22 -8.34
CA PHE A 132 16.37 12.23 -7.74
C PHE A 132 15.52 11.06 -8.25
N VAL A 133 14.38 10.77 -7.60
CA VAL A 133 13.51 9.64 -7.94
C VAL A 133 12.19 10.15 -8.52
N GLY A 134 11.78 9.63 -9.67
CA GLY A 134 10.43 9.80 -10.21
C GLY A 134 9.55 8.62 -9.81
N LYS A 135 8.39 8.89 -9.21
CA LYS A 135 7.40 7.88 -8.81
C LYS A 135 6.07 8.13 -9.52
N GLY A 136 5.49 7.10 -10.15
CA GLY A 136 4.11 7.15 -10.61
C GLY A 136 3.16 7.26 -9.42
N LEU A 137 2.18 8.17 -9.48
CA LEU A 137 1.35 8.54 -8.31
C LEU A 137 0.62 7.35 -7.70
N GLU A 138 0.22 6.40 -8.52
CA GLU A 138 -0.65 5.30 -8.12
C GLU A 138 -0.05 3.92 -8.45
N SER A 139 1.22 3.88 -8.82
CA SER A 139 1.95 2.66 -9.12
C SER A 139 2.20 1.83 -7.85
N SER A 140 2.43 0.54 -8.02
CA SER A 140 2.75 -0.40 -6.94
C SER A 140 3.87 -1.34 -7.36
N MET A 141 4.43 -2.08 -6.41
CA MET A 141 5.47 -3.10 -6.63
C MET A 141 6.76 -2.57 -7.29
N GLY A 142 6.99 -1.26 -7.28
CA GLY A 142 8.17 -0.65 -7.88
C GLY A 142 8.13 -0.46 -9.39
N GLU A 143 6.97 -0.68 -10.05
CA GLU A 143 6.83 -0.65 -11.52
C GLU A 143 7.14 0.71 -12.13
N GLU A 144 6.75 1.80 -11.49
CA GLU A 144 6.96 3.17 -11.98
C GLU A 144 7.81 3.98 -11.01
N ILE A 145 8.98 3.43 -10.67
CA ILE A 145 9.99 4.10 -9.85
C ILE A 145 11.28 4.18 -10.65
N VAL A 146 11.69 5.39 -11.00
CA VAL A 146 12.84 5.65 -11.87
C VAL A 146 13.84 6.55 -11.14
N CYS A 147 15.12 6.15 -11.13
CA CYS A 147 16.21 6.99 -10.61
C CYS A 147 16.73 7.87 -11.74
N ILE A 148 16.57 9.17 -11.59
CA ILE A 148 17.04 10.20 -12.56
C ILE A 148 18.42 10.69 -12.13
N ARG A 149 19.43 10.36 -12.91
CA ARG A 149 20.84 10.70 -12.62
C ARG A 149 21.35 11.87 -13.43
N ASP A 150 20.73 12.11 -14.58
CA ASP A 150 21.13 13.12 -15.56
C ASP A 150 19.95 13.49 -16.46
N LYS A 151 20.20 14.42 -17.39
CA LYS A 151 19.20 14.89 -18.34
C LYS A 151 18.71 13.77 -19.27
N ALA A 152 19.57 12.85 -19.67
CA ALA A 152 19.21 11.76 -20.57
C ALA A 152 18.19 10.82 -19.92
N SER A 153 18.45 10.39 -18.67
CA SER A 153 17.50 9.55 -17.90
C SER A 153 16.18 10.27 -17.60
N TYR A 154 16.16 11.60 -17.52
CA TYR A 154 14.93 12.36 -17.40
C TYR A 154 14.13 12.39 -18.72
N GLU A 155 14.80 12.60 -19.84
CA GLU A 155 14.17 12.63 -21.17
C GLU A 155 13.59 11.26 -21.55
N GLU A 156 14.13 10.15 -21.05
CA GLU A 156 13.57 8.81 -21.23
C GLU A 156 12.14 8.68 -20.70
N LEU A 157 11.74 9.45 -19.69
CA LEU A 157 10.35 9.44 -19.21
C LEU A 157 9.37 9.77 -20.32
N SER A 158 9.70 10.75 -21.17
CA SER A 158 8.83 11.17 -22.29
C SER A 158 8.81 10.15 -23.43
N LEU A 159 9.79 9.25 -23.50
CA LEU A 159 9.83 8.18 -24.50
C LEU A 159 8.94 6.99 -24.10
N HIS A 160 8.82 6.73 -22.80
CA HIS A 160 8.11 5.54 -22.28
C HIS A 160 6.72 5.85 -21.75
N TYR A 161 6.42 7.12 -21.45
CA TYR A 161 5.15 7.53 -20.84
C TYR A 161 4.57 8.75 -21.53
N PRO A 162 3.23 8.90 -21.54
CA PRO A 162 2.60 10.12 -22.05
C PRO A 162 3.15 11.38 -21.35
N SER A 163 3.44 12.42 -22.11
CA SER A 163 3.97 13.66 -21.56
C SER A 163 3.04 14.36 -20.56
N SER A 164 1.74 14.05 -20.59
CA SER A 164 0.74 14.52 -19.62
C SER A 164 0.70 13.73 -18.33
N LYS A 165 1.47 12.63 -18.23
CA LYS A 165 1.53 11.84 -17.01
C LYS A 165 2.16 12.64 -15.88
N GLU A 166 1.47 12.71 -14.74
CA GLU A 166 2.00 13.31 -13.54
C GLU A 166 2.94 12.33 -12.80
N TRP A 167 4.01 12.90 -12.29
CA TRP A 167 5.05 12.23 -11.50
C TRP A 167 5.23 12.95 -10.17
N LEU A 168 5.44 12.18 -9.12
CA LEU A 168 6.02 12.67 -7.89
C LEU A 168 7.53 12.51 -7.99
N PHE A 169 8.25 13.62 -8.17
CA PHE A 169 9.71 13.65 -8.10
C PHE A 169 10.13 13.90 -6.66
N GLU A 170 11.03 13.07 -6.13
CA GLU A 170 11.54 13.19 -4.76
C GLU A 170 13.06 13.19 -4.71
N GLU A 171 13.63 13.87 -3.71
CA GLU A 171 15.06 13.78 -3.46
C GLU A 171 15.49 12.33 -3.20
N PHE A 172 16.69 12.00 -3.64
CA PHE A 172 17.23 10.65 -3.46
C PHE A 172 17.89 10.52 -2.07
N ILE A 173 17.37 9.63 -1.25
CA ILE A 173 17.90 9.37 0.09
C ILE A 173 19.01 8.33 0.02
N SER A 174 20.25 8.81 -0.09
CA SER A 174 21.44 7.97 -0.32
C SER A 174 21.73 7.01 0.82
N GLU A 175 21.39 7.37 2.05
CA GLU A 175 21.52 6.55 3.24
C GLU A 175 20.70 5.27 3.18
N SER A 176 19.67 5.26 2.33
CA SER A 176 18.75 4.13 2.15
C SER A 176 18.95 3.39 0.83
N TYR A 177 20.08 3.54 0.16
CA TYR A 177 20.32 2.85 -1.11
C TYR A 177 20.16 1.33 -0.96
N GLY A 178 19.22 0.76 -1.71
CA GLY A 178 18.93 -0.67 -1.74
C GLY A 178 18.38 -1.26 -0.43
N ARG A 179 17.95 -0.44 0.52
CA ARG A 179 17.37 -0.91 1.77
C ARG A 179 16.28 0.02 2.29
N ASP A 180 15.30 -0.54 2.94
CA ASP A 180 14.24 0.20 3.62
C ASP A 180 13.66 -0.61 4.79
N LEU A 181 12.79 0.02 5.56
CA LEU A 181 11.97 -0.64 6.57
C LEU A 181 10.54 -0.69 6.08
N ARG A 182 9.90 -1.86 6.23
CA ARG A 182 8.45 -2.01 6.13
C ARG A 182 7.89 -2.52 7.44
N PHE A 183 6.91 -1.83 7.98
CA PHE A 183 6.15 -2.35 9.10
C PHE A 183 4.65 -2.41 8.78
N TYR A 184 3.96 -3.32 9.46
CA TYR A 184 2.52 -3.47 9.35
C TYR A 184 1.85 -2.79 10.54
N SER A 185 0.89 -1.93 10.25
CA SER A 185 0.09 -1.21 11.24
C SER A 185 -1.36 -1.67 11.20
N ILE A 186 -1.92 -1.91 12.38
CA ILE A 186 -3.33 -2.17 12.60
C ILE A 186 -3.84 -1.08 13.54
N ARG A 187 -4.68 -0.17 13.04
CA ARG A 187 -5.26 0.96 13.81
C ARG A 187 -4.23 1.70 14.65
N GLY A 188 -3.09 2.02 14.04
CA GLY A 188 -2.02 2.76 14.71
C GLY A 188 -1.11 1.92 15.59
N GLU A 189 -1.35 0.62 15.75
CA GLU A 189 -0.42 -0.29 16.39
C GLU A 189 0.51 -0.93 15.36
N ALA A 190 1.83 -0.72 15.49
CA ALA A 190 2.82 -1.42 14.71
C ALA A 190 2.98 -2.85 15.21
N VAL A 191 2.46 -3.83 14.46
CA VAL A 191 2.39 -5.24 14.89
C VAL A 191 3.58 -6.08 14.45
N ALA A 192 4.23 -5.72 13.34
CA ALA A 192 5.40 -6.42 12.81
C ALA A 192 6.24 -5.45 11.98
N CYS A 193 7.56 -5.62 11.97
CA CYS A 193 8.48 -4.83 11.16
C CYS A 193 9.55 -5.72 10.53
N MET A 194 9.96 -5.38 9.30
CA MET A 194 11.04 -6.02 8.59
C MET A 194 11.92 -4.99 7.89
N GLN A 195 13.20 -5.29 7.79
CA GLN A 195 14.11 -4.64 6.87
C GLN A 195 14.09 -5.40 5.56
N ARG A 196 14.05 -4.65 4.44
CA ARG A 196 14.24 -5.20 3.10
C ARG A 196 15.58 -4.75 2.57
N THR A 197 16.31 -5.63 1.87
CA THR A 197 17.63 -5.31 1.30
C THR A 197 17.75 -5.90 -0.09
N SER A 198 18.06 -5.06 -1.07
CA SER A 198 18.32 -5.44 -2.46
C SER A 198 19.81 -5.62 -2.72
N GLN A 199 20.17 -6.54 -3.61
CA GLN A 199 21.52 -6.71 -4.11
C GLN A 199 21.64 -6.06 -5.49
N GLY A 200 21.93 -4.75 -5.51
CA GLY A 200 22.28 -4.04 -6.76
C GLY A 200 21.21 -3.08 -7.31
N ASP A 201 19.97 -3.12 -6.83
CA ASP A 201 18.95 -2.10 -7.15
C ASP A 201 18.85 -1.10 -5.99
N PHE A 202 18.60 0.17 -6.30
CA PHE A 202 18.33 1.18 -5.26
C PHE A 202 16.99 0.97 -4.54
N ARG A 203 16.06 0.24 -5.17
CA ARG A 203 14.77 -0.15 -4.60
C ARG A 203 14.92 -1.45 -3.81
N ALA A 204 14.23 -1.55 -2.68
CA ALA A 204 14.24 -2.74 -1.82
C ALA A 204 12.94 -3.57 -1.89
N ASN A 205 12.25 -3.54 -3.02
CA ASN A 205 10.99 -4.27 -3.20
C ASN A 205 11.20 -5.79 -3.25
N VAL A 206 10.46 -6.54 -2.43
CA VAL A 206 10.49 -8.02 -2.43
C VAL A 206 10.12 -8.59 -3.80
N ALA A 207 9.18 -7.97 -4.52
CA ALA A 207 8.83 -8.36 -5.88
C ALA A 207 9.99 -8.27 -6.89
N LEU A 208 11.04 -7.50 -6.57
CA LEU A 208 12.28 -7.38 -7.35
C LEU A 208 13.41 -8.27 -6.81
N GLY A 209 13.13 -9.18 -5.86
CA GLY A 209 14.10 -10.13 -5.32
C GLY A 209 14.86 -9.64 -4.08
N ALA A 210 14.40 -8.58 -3.40
CA ALA A 210 15.02 -8.14 -2.15
C ALA A 210 14.88 -9.22 -1.06
N SER A 211 15.92 -9.40 -0.26
CA SER A 211 15.88 -10.20 0.97
C SER A 211 15.13 -9.46 2.07
N VAL A 212 14.58 -10.22 3.01
CA VAL A 212 13.84 -9.69 4.17
C VAL A 212 14.43 -10.25 5.46
N GLU A 213 14.53 -9.40 6.47
CA GLU A 213 14.99 -9.76 7.81
C GLU A 213 14.04 -9.16 8.85
N PRO A 214 13.84 -9.81 10.02
CA PRO A 214 13.04 -9.23 11.08
C PRO A 214 13.72 -7.95 11.60
N TYR A 215 12.92 -6.93 11.88
CA TYR A 215 13.39 -5.69 12.49
C TYR A 215 12.55 -5.38 13.73
N PRO A 216 13.16 -4.89 14.83
CA PRO A 216 12.42 -4.61 16.05
C PRO A 216 11.45 -3.45 15.86
N VAL A 217 10.24 -3.59 16.41
CA VAL A 217 9.28 -2.48 16.50
C VAL A 217 9.75 -1.52 17.58
N THR A 218 10.48 -0.48 17.17
CA THR A 218 11.05 0.54 18.07
C THR A 218 9.98 1.53 18.56
N PRO A 219 10.24 2.30 19.64
CA PRO A 219 9.32 3.37 20.07
C PRO A 219 9.01 4.35 18.94
N GLY A 220 10.00 4.76 18.13
CA GLY A 220 9.78 5.64 16.96
C GLY A 220 8.82 5.06 15.94
N ILE A 221 8.94 3.75 15.61
CA ILE A 221 8.02 3.06 14.71
C ILE A 221 6.59 3.06 15.27
N ARG A 222 6.42 2.87 16.59
CA ARG A 222 5.09 2.94 17.25
C ARG A 222 4.48 4.33 17.14
N THR A 223 5.28 5.37 17.39
CA THR A 223 4.83 6.76 17.21
C THR A 223 4.39 7.03 15.79
N ILE A 224 5.19 6.64 14.79
CA ILE A 224 4.85 6.81 13.38
C ILE A 224 3.54 6.09 13.02
N ALA A 225 3.34 4.86 13.51
CA ALA A 225 2.11 4.11 13.26
C ALA A 225 0.88 4.83 13.82
N ALA A 226 0.97 5.33 15.05
CA ALA A 226 -0.10 6.06 15.73
C ALA A 226 -0.42 7.39 14.99
N ASP A 227 0.60 8.18 14.66
CA ASP A 227 0.44 9.47 13.97
C ASP A 227 -0.22 9.30 12.59
N ILE A 228 0.19 8.28 11.82
CA ILE A 228 -0.40 7.99 10.51
C ILE A 228 -1.86 7.53 10.66
N TYR A 229 -2.17 6.71 11.64
CA TYR A 229 -3.54 6.28 11.88
C TYR A 229 -4.45 7.45 12.27
N GLU A 230 -4.01 8.33 13.16
CA GLU A 230 -4.75 9.51 13.58
C GLU A 230 -5.09 10.43 12.40
N GLN A 231 -4.15 10.59 11.46
CA GLN A 231 -4.32 11.45 10.29
C GLN A 231 -5.14 10.81 9.16
N THR A 232 -5.12 9.49 9.04
CA THR A 232 -5.72 8.79 7.89
C THR A 232 -6.99 8.03 8.22
N GLY A 233 -7.12 7.53 9.44
CA GLY A 233 -8.19 6.59 9.83
C GLY A 233 -8.14 5.24 9.10
N LEU A 234 -6.99 4.88 8.50
CA LEU A 234 -6.83 3.62 7.76
C LEU A 234 -6.55 2.47 8.73
N ASP A 235 -7.43 1.47 8.74
CA ASP A 235 -7.34 0.35 9.70
C ASP A 235 -6.09 -0.53 9.51
N PHE A 236 -5.71 -0.79 8.25
CA PHE A 236 -4.64 -1.73 7.90
C PHE A 236 -3.67 -1.13 6.90
N LEU A 237 -2.40 -1.01 7.29
CA LEU A 237 -1.37 -0.37 6.47
C LEU A 237 -0.06 -1.16 6.46
N GLY A 238 0.58 -1.18 5.30
CA GLY A 238 2.04 -1.34 5.22
C GLY A 238 2.67 0.04 5.12
N ILE A 239 3.61 0.37 5.99
CA ILE A 239 4.28 1.67 6.01
C ILE A 239 5.75 1.44 5.68
N ASP A 240 6.25 2.17 4.69
CA ASP A 240 7.64 2.09 4.24
C ASP A 240 8.40 3.34 4.69
N LEU A 241 9.56 3.12 5.27
CA LEU A 241 10.47 4.18 5.72
C LEU A 241 11.85 3.98 5.10
N LEU A 242 12.46 5.06 4.65
CA LEU A 242 13.85 5.07 4.24
C LEU A 242 14.74 5.41 5.44
N PHE A 243 15.92 4.79 5.48
CA PHE A 243 16.92 5.12 6.50
C PHE A 243 17.44 6.55 6.30
N GLY A 244 17.50 7.31 7.37
CA GLY A 244 18.10 8.63 7.42
C GLY A 244 19.16 8.69 8.52
N ARG A 245 19.91 9.80 8.61
CA ARG A 245 20.99 9.96 9.61
C ARG A 245 20.46 10.13 11.04
N GLU A 246 19.46 10.97 11.21
CA GLU A 246 18.87 11.31 12.53
C GLU A 246 17.49 10.70 12.69
N LYS A 247 16.66 10.84 11.68
CA LYS A 247 15.29 10.32 11.62
C LYS A 247 15.09 9.57 10.31
N PRO A 248 14.20 8.58 10.25
CA PRO A 248 13.82 7.96 8.99
C PRO A 248 13.08 8.98 8.12
N TYR A 249 13.13 8.76 6.80
CA TYR A 249 12.27 9.46 5.85
C TYR A 249 11.04 8.61 5.55
N PHE A 250 9.90 9.27 5.45
CA PHE A 250 8.69 8.66 4.93
C PHE A 250 8.88 8.27 3.45
N CYS A 251 8.48 7.06 3.08
CA CYS A 251 8.58 6.59 1.71
C CYS A 251 7.21 6.44 1.06
N GLU A 252 6.33 5.64 1.67
CA GLU A 252 4.94 5.45 1.25
C GLU A 252 4.12 4.71 2.31
N ILE A 253 2.79 4.86 2.25
CA ILE A 253 1.86 3.92 2.85
C ILE A 253 1.22 3.05 1.78
N ASN A 254 1.11 1.77 2.05
CA ASN A 254 0.44 0.79 1.21
C ASN A 254 -0.91 0.44 1.85
N VAL A 255 -2.00 0.88 1.22
CA VAL A 255 -3.38 0.66 1.69
C VAL A 255 -3.89 -0.77 1.44
N MET A 256 -3.12 -1.59 0.71
CA MET A 256 -3.40 -3.01 0.42
C MET A 256 -2.16 -3.87 0.66
N PRO A 257 -1.59 -3.86 1.88
CA PRO A 257 -0.32 -4.53 2.09
C PRO A 257 -0.42 -6.05 1.90
N GLY A 258 0.62 -6.62 1.28
CA GLY A 258 0.79 -8.07 1.24
C GLY A 258 1.32 -8.59 2.56
N LEU A 259 0.91 -9.78 2.97
CA LEU A 259 1.29 -10.39 4.25
C LEU A 259 2.51 -11.31 4.15
N GLU A 260 2.79 -11.88 2.96
CA GLU A 260 3.78 -12.93 2.81
C GLU A 260 5.17 -12.55 3.32
N GLY A 261 5.70 -11.41 2.89
CA GLY A 261 7.04 -10.98 3.27
C GLY A 261 7.15 -10.69 4.77
N ILE A 262 6.17 -9.98 5.34
CA ILE A 262 6.21 -9.58 6.74
C ILE A 262 5.98 -10.76 7.69
N GLU A 263 5.08 -11.69 7.36
CA GLU A 263 4.85 -12.90 8.17
C GLU A 263 6.06 -13.84 8.13
N LYS A 264 6.66 -14.05 6.94
CA LYS A 264 7.89 -14.85 6.80
C LYS A 264 9.08 -14.25 7.56
N ALA A 265 9.25 -12.92 7.50
CA ALA A 265 10.36 -12.26 8.18
C ALA A 265 10.19 -12.23 9.70
N SER A 266 9.00 -11.88 10.19
CA SER A 266 8.77 -11.66 11.63
C SER A 266 8.32 -12.89 12.39
N GLY A 267 7.78 -13.92 11.73
CA GLY A 267 7.12 -15.05 12.36
C GLY A 267 5.77 -14.71 13.02
N ILE A 268 5.28 -13.48 12.86
CA ILE A 268 4.03 -13.02 13.47
C ILE A 268 2.88 -13.32 12.52
N ASN A 269 1.80 -13.93 13.02
CA ASN A 269 0.56 -14.15 12.28
C ASN A 269 -0.24 -12.84 12.16
N VAL A 270 0.11 -12.02 11.16
CA VAL A 270 -0.54 -10.73 10.91
C VAL A 270 -1.97 -10.92 10.41
N ALA A 271 -2.23 -11.97 9.63
CA ALA A 271 -3.58 -12.29 9.15
C ALA A 271 -4.56 -12.55 10.32
N ALA A 272 -4.12 -13.29 11.35
CA ALA A 272 -4.94 -13.51 12.54
C ALA A 272 -5.29 -12.19 13.23
N LYS A 273 -4.30 -11.33 13.46
CA LYS A 273 -4.53 -10.01 14.08
C LYS A 273 -5.50 -9.12 13.28
N VAL A 274 -5.43 -9.16 11.94
CA VAL A 274 -6.38 -8.47 11.07
C VAL A 274 -7.79 -9.01 11.27
N MET A 275 -7.97 -10.34 11.23
CA MET A 275 -9.30 -10.96 11.35
C MET A 275 -9.88 -10.83 12.76
N GLU A 276 -9.05 -10.91 13.82
CA GLU A 276 -9.46 -10.65 15.21
C GLU A 276 -9.96 -9.19 15.37
N THR A 277 -9.25 -8.23 14.76
CA THR A 277 -9.65 -6.82 14.76
C THR A 277 -10.99 -6.63 14.05
N ILE A 278 -11.18 -7.25 12.88
CA ILE A 278 -12.45 -7.18 12.16
C ILE A 278 -13.57 -7.81 13.00
N ARG A 279 -13.35 -8.99 13.54
CA ARG A 279 -14.34 -9.69 14.38
C ARG A 279 -14.79 -8.84 15.56
N SER A 280 -13.86 -8.13 16.21
CA SER A 280 -14.18 -7.29 17.38
C SER A 280 -15.14 -6.14 17.08
N ASP A 281 -15.23 -5.71 15.82
CA ASP A 281 -16.17 -4.65 15.40
C ASP A 281 -17.62 -5.14 15.28
N PHE A 282 -17.85 -6.45 15.29
CA PHE A 282 -19.17 -7.09 15.15
C PHE A 282 -19.54 -7.96 16.38
N ALA A 283 -18.76 -7.88 17.46
CA ALA A 283 -18.96 -8.64 18.72
C ALA A 283 -19.96 -7.97 19.65
#